data_bc57e722691e603478c38087995ce9f6
#
_entry.id   bc57e722691e603478c38087995ce9f6
#
_cell.length_a   1.000
_cell.length_b   1.000
_cell.length_c   1.000
_cell.angle_alpha   90.00
_cell.angle_beta   90.00
_cell.angle_gamma   90.00
#
_symmetry.space_group_name_H-M   'P 1'
#
loop_
_entity.id
_entity.type
_entity.pdbx_description
1 polymer ?
#
loop_
_entity_poly.entity_id
_entity_poly.type
_entity_poly.pdbx_seq_one_letter_code
_entity_poly.pdbx_strand_id
1 'polypeptide(L)'
;MNKTAIKNFAIWARNKLIADICYRAGLMGITEKGIADPLPQSTLDAQFYDIGAAEPYLVAGEAIKQRRQLVEVIRDKEKDSDYRTAYQYVMEEVAYTWFNRLIAVRFMEVNDYLPSHLRVLSSESGKVEPDLVTTPFDADLPFTAEEEARIIQWKQDNKLDELFRFLFIKQCNALNEILPGLFEKTTDYTEVLLNLSVVDQEGVVYKLTHDIPENDFNVEQGGQVEIIGWLYQYYNTEPKAAAFAKNGKITKEEIPAVTQLFTPDWIVRYMVENSLGRLWVEGHPDSDLRKNWKYYLDEAPQEPQVQAKLAEIRKEYAALNPEDLTLIDPCMGSGHILVYAFDVLMQIYESVGYSQRDAAKSILEHNLYGLDIDDRAYQLAYFAVMMKARQYNRRILNGENTCHVYAIQESNPINRAHLKFFGAGLSDLEKNTAKMQLEGLLDILTDAKEYGSILNVPEYNWTLLRRFVGGIDDEVQISLESTGVEETAEEHGMEVLGHLHQSPLCRNQQPQRKVQQFCQEILPGQQSRPVCCIY
;
A
#
# COMPACT_ATOMS: atom_id res chain seq x y z
N MET A 1 10.05 -2.25 -22.40
CA MET A 1 9.12 -3.00 -21.50
C MET A 1 8.28 -3.97 -22.31
N ASN A 2 8.32 -5.26 -21.98
CA ASN A 2 7.56 -6.32 -22.66
C ASN A 2 6.17 -6.52 -22.03
N LYS A 3 5.19 -5.71 -22.44
CA LYS A 3 3.82 -5.74 -21.91
C LYS A 3 3.13 -7.10 -22.03
N THR A 4 3.47 -7.91 -23.04
CA THR A 4 2.88 -9.24 -23.23
C THR A 4 3.38 -10.21 -22.16
N ALA A 5 4.68 -10.22 -21.88
CA ALA A 5 5.27 -11.04 -20.80
C ALA A 5 4.67 -10.65 -19.43
N ILE A 6 4.62 -9.34 -19.14
CA ILE A 6 4.05 -8.80 -17.90
C ILE A 6 2.58 -9.21 -17.74
N LYS A 7 1.77 -9.09 -18.80
CA LYS A 7 0.35 -9.49 -18.79
C LYS A 7 0.18 -10.98 -18.51
N ASN A 8 0.90 -11.81 -19.26
CA ASN A 8 0.79 -13.26 -19.12
C ASN A 8 1.19 -13.71 -17.71
N PHE A 9 2.30 -13.16 -17.19
CA PHE A 9 2.75 -13.44 -15.85
C PHE A 9 1.72 -13.00 -14.79
N ALA A 10 1.22 -11.76 -14.83
CA ALA A 10 0.33 -11.23 -13.81
C ALA A 10 -0.97 -12.03 -13.69
N ILE A 11 -1.60 -12.39 -14.83
CA ILE A 11 -2.83 -13.20 -14.85
C ILE A 11 -2.54 -14.60 -14.30
N TRP A 12 -1.47 -15.23 -14.75
CA TRP A 12 -1.08 -16.56 -14.31
C TRP A 12 -0.72 -16.58 -12.81
N ALA A 13 0.10 -15.61 -12.35
CA ALA A 13 0.56 -15.52 -10.96
C ALA A 13 -0.60 -15.32 -9.97
N ARG A 14 -1.62 -14.52 -10.34
CA ARG A 14 -2.83 -14.38 -9.54
C ARG A 14 -3.48 -15.74 -9.28
N ASN A 15 -3.75 -16.50 -10.33
CA ASN A 15 -4.42 -17.80 -10.24
C ASN A 15 -3.56 -18.82 -9.46
N LYS A 16 -2.25 -18.81 -9.69
CA LYS A 16 -1.31 -19.70 -8.99
C LYS A 16 -1.24 -19.36 -7.50
N LEU A 17 -1.10 -18.09 -7.11
CA LEU A 17 -1.06 -17.68 -5.70
C LEU A 17 -2.35 -18.02 -4.97
N ILE A 18 -3.52 -17.73 -5.56
CA ILE A 18 -4.80 -18.10 -4.95
C ILE A 18 -4.88 -19.62 -4.75
N ALA A 19 -4.51 -20.42 -5.75
CA ALA A 19 -4.52 -21.87 -5.64
C ALA A 19 -3.57 -22.38 -4.53
N ASP A 20 -2.38 -21.83 -4.44
CA ASP A 20 -1.39 -22.20 -3.44
C ASP A 20 -1.83 -21.84 -2.01
N ILE A 21 -2.44 -20.66 -1.84
CA ILE A 21 -3.00 -20.20 -0.57
C ILE A 21 -4.20 -21.05 -0.16
N CYS A 22 -5.13 -21.32 -1.09
CA CYS A 22 -6.25 -22.23 -0.85
C CYS A 22 -5.78 -23.66 -0.46
N TYR A 23 -4.71 -24.16 -1.09
CA TYR A 23 -4.10 -25.42 -0.72
C TYR A 23 -3.58 -25.39 0.73
N ARG A 24 -2.86 -24.34 1.12
CA ARG A 24 -2.34 -24.17 2.50
C ARG A 24 -3.47 -24.06 3.52
N ALA A 25 -4.52 -23.29 3.23
CA ALA A 25 -5.71 -23.21 4.07
C ALA A 25 -6.38 -24.58 4.23
N GLY A 26 -6.48 -25.34 3.13
CA GLY A 26 -7.02 -26.69 3.11
C GLY A 26 -6.28 -27.68 4.00
N LEU A 27 -4.93 -27.58 4.09
CA LEU A 27 -4.12 -28.37 5.02
C LEU A 27 -4.50 -28.13 6.49
N MET A 28 -4.98 -26.92 6.80
CA MET A 28 -5.45 -26.54 8.14
C MET A 28 -6.96 -26.74 8.33
N GLY A 29 -7.61 -27.50 7.44
CA GLY A 29 -9.04 -27.78 7.50
C GLY A 29 -9.95 -26.60 7.14
N ILE A 30 -9.43 -25.56 6.45
CA ILE A 30 -10.20 -24.39 6.02
C ILE A 30 -10.34 -24.45 4.50
N THR A 31 -11.55 -24.65 4.01
CA THR A 31 -11.86 -24.85 2.59
C THR A 31 -13.05 -23.98 2.17
N GLU A 32 -13.29 -23.86 0.88
CA GLU A 32 -14.49 -23.19 0.34
C GLU A 32 -15.83 -23.80 0.83
N LYS A 33 -15.80 -25.04 1.35
CA LYS A 33 -16.99 -25.76 1.85
C LYS A 33 -17.26 -25.50 3.33
N GLY A 34 -16.26 -25.05 4.09
CA GLY A 34 -16.37 -24.79 5.52
C GLY A 34 -15.05 -24.94 6.26
N ILE A 35 -15.13 -24.75 7.57
CA ILE A 35 -14.03 -24.83 8.53
C ILE A 35 -14.19 -26.11 9.32
N ALA A 36 -13.18 -27.00 9.26
CA ALA A 36 -13.15 -28.22 10.03
C ALA A 36 -12.70 -27.99 11.47
N ASP A 37 -13.29 -28.73 12.41
CA ASP A 37 -12.79 -28.79 13.78
C ASP A 37 -11.54 -29.68 13.86
N PRO A 38 -10.64 -29.41 14.82
CA PRO A 38 -9.49 -30.27 15.06
C PRO A 38 -9.93 -31.66 15.50
N LEU A 39 -9.19 -32.69 15.06
CA LEU A 39 -9.45 -34.08 15.39
C LEU A 39 -9.34 -34.34 16.92
N PRO A 40 -10.01 -35.39 17.46
CA PRO A 40 -10.07 -35.68 18.90
C PRO A 40 -8.70 -35.87 19.59
N GLN A 41 -7.67 -36.27 18.85
CA GLN A 41 -6.31 -36.42 19.37
C GLN A 41 -5.54 -35.07 19.53
N SER A 42 -6.15 -33.96 19.16
CA SER A 42 -5.54 -32.65 19.24
C SER A 42 -5.38 -32.16 20.68
N THR A 43 -4.32 -31.38 20.91
CA THR A 43 -4.02 -30.70 22.18
C THR A 43 -3.99 -29.18 21.97
N LEU A 44 -3.73 -28.41 23.04
CA LEU A 44 -3.57 -26.96 22.94
C LEU A 44 -2.36 -26.55 22.07
N ASP A 45 -1.29 -27.34 22.10
CA ASP A 45 -0.02 -27.04 21.40
C ASP A 45 0.14 -27.77 20.06
N ALA A 46 -0.78 -28.73 19.75
CA ALA A 46 -0.71 -29.54 18.53
C ALA A 46 -2.12 -29.91 18.06
N GLN A 47 -2.56 -29.36 16.94
CA GLN A 47 -3.87 -29.63 16.36
C GLN A 47 -3.73 -30.42 15.07
N PHE A 48 -4.56 -31.46 14.92
CA PHE A 48 -4.57 -32.34 13.77
C PHE A 48 -5.84 -32.13 12.96
N TYR A 49 -5.68 -32.06 11.64
CA TYR A 49 -6.80 -31.87 10.70
C TYR A 49 -6.84 -32.99 9.67
N ASP A 50 -8.05 -33.51 9.42
CA ASP A 50 -8.26 -34.45 8.34
C ASP A 50 -8.25 -33.73 6.99
N ILE A 51 -7.29 -34.09 6.15
CA ILE A 51 -7.11 -33.53 4.80
C ILE A 51 -7.42 -34.56 3.70
N GLY A 52 -8.01 -35.70 4.07
CA GLY A 52 -8.27 -36.81 3.15
C GLY A 52 -7.02 -37.62 2.76
N ALA A 53 -5.88 -37.41 3.43
CA ALA A 53 -4.66 -38.21 3.28
C ALA A 53 -4.59 -39.34 4.33
N ALA A 54 -3.62 -40.26 4.17
CA ALA A 54 -3.42 -41.35 5.11
C ALA A 54 -3.11 -40.88 6.53
N GLU A 55 -2.43 -39.74 6.66
CA GLU A 55 -2.11 -39.11 7.93
C GLU A 55 -2.70 -37.69 7.99
N PRO A 56 -3.26 -37.30 9.16
CA PRO A 56 -3.77 -35.95 9.33
C PRO A 56 -2.65 -34.93 9.34
N TYR A 57 -2.96 -33.70 8.90
CA TYR A 57 -2.01 -32.62 8.91
C TYR A 57 -1.89 -32.02 10.32
N LEU A 58 -0.63 -31.80 10.77
CA LEU A 58 -0.30 -31.22 12.07
C LEU A 58 -0.13 -29.71 11.94
N VAL A 59 -0.88 -28.95 12.74
CA VAL A 59 -0.70 -27.51 12.99
C VAL A 59 -0.20 -27.34 14.43
N ALA A 60 0.94 -26.70 14.63
CA ALA A 60 1.57 -26.57 15.94
C ALA A 60 2.18 -25.19 16.17
N GLY A 61 2.35 -24.81 17.43
CA GLY A 61 2.98 -23.56 17.82
C GLY A 61 2.20 -22.31 17.33
N GLU A 62 2.92 -21.32 16.80
CA GLU A 62 2.34 -20.06 16.32
C GLU A 62 1.30 -20.26 15.21
N ALA A 63 1.44 -21.28 14.39
CA ALA A 63 0.47 -21.58 13.34
C ALA A 63 -0.95 -21.86 13.86
N ILE A 64 -1.13 -22.28 15.11
CA ILE A 64 -2.44 -22.44 15.75
C ILE A 64 -3.11 -21.09 15.94
N LYS A 65 -2.35 -20.09 16.43
CA LYS A 65 -2.83 -18.72 16.60
C LYS A 65 -3.18 -18.08 15.25
N GLN A 66 -2.27 -18.18 14.29
CA GLN A 66 -2.48 -17.67 12.93
C GLN A 66 -3.70 -18.30 12.24
N ARG A 67 -3.91 -19.63 12.44
CA ARG A 67 -5.13 -20.30 11.96
C ARG A 67 -6.39 -19.74 12.62
N ARG A 68 -6.36 -19.46 13.93
CA ARG A 68 -7.50 -18.88 14.65
C ARG A 68 -7.85 -17.51 14.09
N GLN A 69 -6.86 -16.65 13.90
CA GLN A 69 -7.02 -15.33 13.27
C GLN A 69 -7.64 -15.44 11.88
N LEU A 70 -7.16 -16.37 11.03
CA LEU A 70 -7.75 -16.61 9.72
C LEU A 70 -9.25 -16.97 9.81
N VAL A 71 -9.62 -17.85 10.76
CA VAL A 71 -11.02 -18.22 10.99
C VAL A 71 -11.85 -17.02 11.40
N GLU A 72 -11.34 -16.17 12.29
CA GLU A 72 -12.00 -14.96 12.77
C GLU A 72 -12.23 -13.96 11.63
N VAL A 73 -11.22 -13.69 10.80
CA VAL A 73 -11.34 -12.81 9.63
C VAL A 73 -12.37 -13.32 8.63
N ILE A 74 -12.37 -14.63 8.31
CA ILE A 74 -13.38 -15.21 7.42
C ILE A 74 -14.79 -15.07 8.02
N ARG A 75 -14.94 -15.32 9.33
CA ARG A 75 -16.23 -15.20 10.02
C ARG A 75 -16.73 -13.76 10.08
N ASP A 76 -15.84 -12.80 10.22
CA ASP A 76 -16.23 -11.39 10.21
C ASP A 76 -16.70 -10.94 8.82
N LYS A 77 -16.01 -11.33 7.77
CA LYS A 77 -16.44 -11.09 6.39
C LYS A 77 -17.73 -11.84 6.02
N GLU A 78 -18.00 -12.99 6.63
CA GLU A 78 -19.26 -13.75 6.44
C GLU A 78 -20.49 -12.99 6.95
N LYS A 79 -20.34 -12.06 7.90
CA LYS A 79 -21.46 -11.25 8.41
C LYS A 79 -22.10 -10.37 7.33
N ASP A 80 -21.29 -9.93 6.36
CA ASP A 80 -21.72 -9.06 5.26
C ASP A 80 -22.06 -9.83 3.98
N SER A 81 -21.79 -11.15 3.94
CA SER A 81 -21.97 -12.00 2.76
C SER A 81 -22.30 -13.46 3.15
N ASP A 82 -22.03 -14.42 2.30
CA ASP A 82 -22.02 -15.85 2.62
C ASP A 82 -20.58 -16.35 2.84
N TYR A 83 -20.45 -17.51 3.53
CA TYR A 83 -19.14 -18.10 3.85
C TYR A 83 -18.24 -18.29 2.62
N ARG A 84 -18.80 -18.74 1.50
CA ARG A 84 -18.03 -19.01 0.29
C ARG A 84 -17.43 -17.74 -0.27
N THR A 85 -18.23 -16.68 -0.34
CA THR A 85 -17.81 -15.36 -0.79
C THR A 85 -16.75 -14.78 0.15
N ALA A 86 -16.95 -14.86 1.47
CA ALA A 86 -15.99 -14.41 2.48
C ALA A 86 -14.65 -15.15 2.36
N TYR A 87 -14.69 -16.50 2.23
CA TYR A 87 -13.50 -17.32 2.03
C TYR A 87 -12.73 -16.89 0.78
N GLN A 88 -13.41 -16.78 -0.36
CA GLN A 88 -12.77 -16.39 -1.63
C GLN A 88 -12.14 -15.00 -1.53
N TYR A 89 -12.82 -14.05 -0.89
CA TYR A 89 -12.32 -12.71 -0.68
C TYR A 89 -11.02 -12.73 0.13
N VAL A 90 -10.99 -13.39 1.28
CA VAL A 90 -9.80 -13.47 2.15
C VAL A 90 -8.63 -14.17 1.44
N MET A 91 -8.88 -15.27 0.72
CA MET A 91 -7.83 -15.95 -0.04
C MET A 91 -7.24 -15.04 -1.14
N GLU A 92 -8.07 -14.26 -1.81
CA GLU A 92 -7.61 -13.32 -2.83
C GLU A 92 -6.85 -12.13 -2.22
N GLU A 93 -7.27 -11.62 -1.07
CA GLU A 93 -6.59 -10.54 -0.34
C GLU A 93 -5.16 -10.96 0.04
N VAL A 94 -5.01 -12.16 0.61
CA VAL A 94 -3.69 -12.72 0.95
C VAL A 94 -2.83 -12.94 -0.30
N ALA A 95 -3.41 -13.47 -1.38
CA ALA A 95 -2.69 -13.68 -2.65
C ALA A 95 -2.15 -12.35 -3.20
N TYR A 96 -2.96 -11.30 -3.12
CA TYR A 96 -2.58 -9.99 -3.57
C TYR A 96 -1.46 -9.36 -2.72
N THR A 97 -1.54 -9.51 -1.40
CA THR A 97 -0.50 -9.04 -0.48
C THR A 97 0.86 -9.63 -0.84
N TRP A 98 0.92 -10.95 -1.04
CA TRP A 98 2.16 -11.60 -1.43
C TRP A 98 2.61 -11.26 -2.86
N PHE A 99 1.67 -11.08 -3.80
CA PHE A 99 1.98 -10.60 -5.14
C PHE A 99 2.69 -9.23 -5.09
N ASN A 100 2.14 -8.27 -4.36
CA ASN A 100 2.74 -6.94 -4.21
C ASN A 100 4.15 -7.00 -3.62
N ARG A 101 4.34 -7.79 -2.57
CA ARG A 101 5.65 -7.96 -1.93
C ARG A 101 6.69 -8.60 -2.85
N LEU A 102 6.30 -9.62 -3.59
CA LEU A 102 7.18 -10.26 -4.59
C LEU A 102 7.62 -9.27 -5.67
N ILE A 103 6.69 -8.50 -6.23
CA ILE A 103 6.99 -7.49 -7.24
C ILE A 103 7.92 -6.40 -6.69
N ALA A 104 7.64 -5.92 -5.48
CA ALA A 104 8.44 -4.89 -4.83
C ALA A 104 9.87 -5.37 -4.57
N VAL A 105 10.03 -6.57 -3.99
CA VAL A 105 11.34 -7.15 -3.75
C VAL A 105 12.08 -7.37 -5.06
N ARG A 106 11.40 -7.84 -6.13
CA ARG A 106 12.01 -7.98 -7.45
C ARG A 106 12.51 -6.66 -8.00
N PHE A 107 11.71 -5.60 -7.90
CA PHE A 107 12.14 -4.28 -8.34
C PHE A 107 13.34 -3.77 -7.54
N MET A 108 13.32 -3.95 -6.21
CA MET A 108 14.41 -3.49 -5.34
C MET A 108 15.71 -4.27 -5.58
N GLU A 109 15.67 -5.59 -5.73
CA GLU A 109 16.89 -6.39 -5.95
C GLU A 109 17.55 -6.09 -7.29
N VAL A 110 16.74 -5.88 -8.36
CA VAL A 110 17.25 -5.57 -9.70
C VAL A 110 17.94 -4.21 -9.76
N ASN A 111 17.46 -3.24 -8.96
CA ASN A 111 17.98 -1.87 -8.92
C ASN A 111 18.99 -1.64 -7.78
N ASP A 112 19.37 -2.68 -7.06
CA ASP A 112 20.27 -2.57 -5.91
C ASP A 112 19.76 -1.59 -4.83
N TYR A 113 18.46 -1.69 -4.50
CA TYR A 113 17.79 -0.85 -3.50
C TYR A 113 17.57 -1.57 -2.17
N LEU A 114 17.86 -2.87 -2.08
CA LEU A 114 17.80 -3.62 -0.84
C LEU A 114 18.96 -3.21 0.10
N PRO A 115 18.73 -3.08 1.42
CA PRO A 115 19.78 -2.69 2.37
C PRO A 115 20.99 -3.63 2.37
N SER A 116 20.76 -4.93 2.24
CA SER A 116 21.80 -5.96 2.21
C SER A 116 22.56 -6.06 0.89
N HIS A 117 22.07 -5.42 -0.18
CA HIS A 117 22.59 -5.59 -1.55
C HIS A 117 22.56 -7.05 -2.05
N LEU A 118 21.83 -7.94 -1.38
CA LEU A 118 21.71 -9.35 -1.71
C LEU A 118 20.47 -9.61 -2.56
N ARG A 119 20.58 -10.47 -3.58
CA ARG A 119 19.41 -10.87 -4.37
C ARG A 119 18.54 -11.86 -3.59
N VAL A 120 17.26 -11.51 -3.45
CA VAL A 120 16.30 -12.25 -2.62
C VAL A 120 15.54 -13.30 -3.42
N LEU A 121 15.16 -12.98 -4.66
CA LEU A 121 14.37 -13.84 -5.55
C LEU A 121 15.20 -14.48 -6.66
N SER A 122 16.40 -13.98 -6.91
CA SER A 122 17.28 -14.42 -7.98
C SER A 122 18.73 -14.56 -7.49
N SER A 123 19.66 -14.90 -8.39
CA SER A 123 21.09 -14.95 -8.10
C SER A 123 21.87 -14.09 -9.10
N GLU A 124 22.84 -13.31 -8.60
CA GLU A 124 23.79 -12.58 -9.46
C GLU A 124 24.65 -13.51 -10.32
N SER A 125 24.97 -14.68 -9.78
CA SER A 125 25.79 -15.69 -10.46
C SER A 125 25.01 -16.52 -11.49
N GLY A 126 23.70 -16.26 -11.67
CA GLY A 126 22.83 -17.00 -12.59
C GLY A 126 22.48 -18.42 -12.11
N LYS A 127 22.63 -18.71 -10.82
CA LYS A 127 22.16 -19.96 -10.23
C LYS A 127 20.63 -19.97 -10.17
N VAL A 128 20.05 -21.17 -10.13
CA VAL A 128 18.60 -21.36 -9.97
C VAL A 128 18.16 -20.93 -8.57
N GLU A 129 18.96 -21.24 -7.56
CA GLU A 129 18.70 -20.87 -6.17
C GLU A 129 19.01 -19.38 -5.95
N PRO A 130 18.11 -18.63 -5.29
CA PRO A 130 18.37 -17.24 -4.91
C PRO A 130 19.59 -17.09 -4.00
N ASP A 131 20.27 -15.94 -4.07
CA ASP A 131 21.42 -15.67 -3.21
C ASP A 131 21.01 -15.66 -1.73
N LEU A 132 19.81 -15.22 -1.39
CA LEU A 132 19.24 -15.29 -0.03
C LEU A 132 19.26 -16.73 0.54
N VAL A 133 19.01 -17.75 -0.27
CA VAL A 133 19.05 -19.16 0.15
C VAL A 133 20.48 -19.67 0.21
N THR A 134 21.34 -19.25 -0.72
CA THR A 134 22.72 -19.72 -0.77
C THR A 134 23.58 -19.12 0.34
N THR A 135 23.39 -17.83 0.67
CA THR A 135 24.15 -17.10 1.70
C THR A 135 23.22 -16.33 2.66
N PRO A 136 22.34 -17.02 3.43
CA PRO A 136 21.31 -16.37 4.24
C PRO A 136 21.87 -15.42 5.31
N PHE A 137 23.07 -15.67 5.81
CA PHE A 137 23.71 -14.85 6.85
C PHE A 137 24.34 -13.56 6.29
N ASP A 138 24.48 -13.44 4.96
CA ASP A 138 24.93 -12.20 4.31
C ASP A 138 23.76 -11.19 4.11
N ALA A 139 22.52 -11.61 4.42
CA ALA A 139 21.32 -10.77 4.23
C ALA A 139 21.15 -9.70 5.32
N ASP A 140 21.99 -9.66 6.34
CA ASP A 140 21.94 -8.72 7.47
C ASP A 140 20.57 -8.72 8.19
N LEU A 141 19.94 -9.90 8.28
CA LEU A 141 18.67 -10.10 8.95
C LEU A 141 18.87 -10.48 10.43
N PRO A 142 18.01 -10.02 11.33
CA PRO A 142 18.10 -10.35 12.75
C PRO A 142 17.67 -11.81 12.99
N PHE A 143 18.61 -12.71 13.24
CA PHE A 143 18.33 -14.10 13.61
C PHE A 143 18.61 -14.35 15.09
N THR A 144 17.75 -15.14 15.72
CA THR A 144 18.04 -15.74 17.01
C THR A 144 18.94 -16.98 16.84
N ALA A 145 19.63 -17.42 17.89
CA ALA A 145 20.47 -18.62 17.84
C ALA A 145 19.67 -19.89 17.43
N GLU A 146 18.39 -19.97 17.81
CA GLU A 146 17.51 -21.07 17.39
C GLU A 146 17.16 -21.01 15.91
N GLU A 147 16.95 -19.81 15.38
CA GLU A 147 16.68 -19.58 13.95
C GLU A 147 17.91 -19.90 13.11
N GLU A 148 19.12 -19.50 13.55
CA GLU A 148 20.37 -19.85 12.87
C GLU A 148 20.57 -21.37 12.81
N ALA A 149 20.34 -22.08 13.93
CA ALA A 149 20.41 -23.53 13.95
C ALA A 149 19.40 -24.17 12.98
N ARG A 150 18.18 -23.63 12.90
CA ARG A 150 17.13 -24.09 11.99
C ARG A 150 17.50 -23.85 10.52
N ILE A 151 18.05 -22.69 10.20
CA ILE A 151 18.56 -22.36 8.85
C ILE A 151 19.61 -23.38 8.42
N ILE A 152 20.60 -23.65 9.29
CA ILE A 152 21.67 -24.63 9.01
C ILE A 152 21.08 -26.03 8.80
N GLN A 153 20.12 -26.44 9.64
CA GLN A 153 19.49 -27.74 9.54
C GLN A 153 18.70 -27.87 8.22
N TRP A 154 17.90 -26.88 7.85
CA TRP A 154 17.15 -26.91 6.58
C TRP A 154 18.06 -26.95 5.35
N LYS A 155 19.22 -26.28 5.38
CA LYS A 155 20.23 -26.41 4.32
C LYS A 155 20.82 -27.83 4.24
N GLN A 156 21.12 -28.45 5.37
CA GLN A 156 21.64 -29.83 5.42
C GLN A 156 20.57 -30.84 4.93
N ASP A 157 19.32 -30.63 5.27
CA ASP A 157 18.22 -31.50 4.89
C ASP A 157 17.69 -31.23 3.47
N ASN A 158 18.29 -30.26 2.74
CA ASN A 158 17.84 -29.80 1.42
C ASN A 158 16.38 -29.31 1.38
N LYS A 159 15.90 -28.72 2.49
CA LYS A 159 14.55 -28.14 2.63
C LYS A 159 14.56 -26.69 2.17
N LEU A 160 14.84 -26.48 0.89
CA LEU A 160 15.09 -25.14 0.35
C LEU A 160 13.83 -24.26 0.31
N ASP A 161 12.65 -24.85 0.10
CA ASP A 161 11.40 -24.08 0.06
C ASP A 161 10.97 -23.61 1.46
N GLU A 162 11.15 -24.44 2.51
CA GLU A 162 10.93 -24.04 3.90
C GLU A 162 11.88 -22.93 4.32
N LEU A 163 13.17 -23.11 3.97
CA LEU A 163 14.19 -22.11 4.22
C LEU A 163 13.87 -20.78 3.53
N PHE A 164 13.54 -20.83 2.24
CA PHE A 164 13.21 -19.63 1.47
C PHE A 164 12.01 -18.89 2.04
N ARG A 165 10.90 -19.60 2.32
CA ARG A 165 9.70 -18.98 2.91
C ARG A 165 10.02 -18.25 4.21
N PHE A 166 10.76 -18.90 5.10
CA PHE A 166 11.18 -18.30 6.37
C PHE A 166 12.02 -17.04 6.15
N LEU A 167 13.03 -17.11 5.30
CA LEU A 167 13.92 -15.99 5.00
C LEU A 167 13.18 -14.85 4.28
N PHE A 168 12.27 -15.17 3.36
CA PHE A 168 11.49 -14.18 2.64
C PHE A 168 10.53 -13.40 3.55
N ILE A 169 9.87 -14.08 4.51
CA ILE A 169 9.06 -13.44 5.54
C ILE A 169 9.92 -12.51 6.41
N LYS A 170 11.08 -12.99 6.88
CA LYS A 170 12.03 -12.18 7.65
C LYS A 170 12.49 -10.94 6.86
N GLN A 171 12.79 -11.10 5.57
CA GLN A 171 13.17 -9.99 4.69
C GLN A 171 12.05 -8.98 4.54
N CYS A 172 10.81 -9.43 4.32
CA CYS A 172 9.65 -8.55 4.24
C CYS A 172 9.42 -7.78 5.55
N ASN A 173 9.55 -8.47 6.70
CA ASN A 173 9.39 -7.85 8.00
C ASN A 173 10.52 -6.84 8.32
N ALA A 174 11.76 -7.09 7.87
CA ALA A 174 12.84 -6.11 7.97
C ALA A 174 12.59 -4.88 7.07
N LEU A 175 12.01 -5.06 5.89
CA LEU A 175 11.66 -3.95 4.99
C LEU A 175 10.55 -3.04 5.54
N ASN A 176 9.78 -3.48 6.56
CA ASN A 176 8.82 -2.62 7.25
C ASN A 176 9.46 -1.35 7.82
N GLU A 177 10.69 -1.42 8.29
CA GLU A 177 11.38 -0.27 8.89
C GLU A 177 11.61 0.87 7.89
N ILE A 178 11.77 0.55 6.62
CA ILE A 178 12.06 1.53 5.56
C ILE A 178 10.89 1.80 4.61
N LEU A 179 9.93 0.86 4.51
CA LEU A 179 8.76 0.92 3.63
C LEU A 179 7.50 0.39 4.34
N PRO A 180 7.08 1.02 5.46
CA PRO A 180 5.96 0.52 6.27
C PRO A 180 4.63 0.45 5.51
N GLY A 181 4.40 1.31 4.52
CA GLY A 181 3.16 1.33 3.75
C GLY A 181 2.95 0.12 2.81
N LEU A 182 3.99 -0.69 2.55
CA LEU A 182 3.87 -1.92 1.75
C LEU A 182 4.22 -3.18 2.54
N PHE A 183 5.22 -3.10 3.42
CA PHE A 183 5.71 -4.22 4.19
C PHE A 183 5.24 -4.13 5.65
N GLU A 184 3.93 -4.08 5.87
CA GLU A 184 3.38 -4.20 7.22
C GLU A 184 3.91 -5.47 7.90
N LYS A 185 4.25 -5.38 9.20
CA LYS A 185 4.73 -6.56 9.92
C LYS A 185 3.65 -7.62 9.92
N THR A 186 3.96 -8.76 9.34
CA THR A 186 3.10 -9.91 9.35
C THR A 186 3.52 -10.84 10.47
N THR A 187 2.73 -10.92 11.52
CA THR A 187 2.76 -12.00 12.51
C THR A 187 1.45 -12.76 12.46
N ASP A 188 0.69 -12.55 11.42
CA ASP A 188 -0.70 -12.94 11.27
C ASP A 188 -0.89 -14.16 10.34
N TYR A 189 -2.14 -14.47 10.07
CA TYR A 189 -2.56 -15.58 9.21
C TYR A 189 -2.01 -15.52 7.77
N THR A 190 -1.52 -14.37 7.30
CA THR A 190 -0.98 -14.24 5.94
C THR A 190 0.34 -15.03 5.79
N GLU A 191 1.13 -15.13 6.86
CA GLU A 191 2.39 -15.89 6.85
C GLU A 191 2.18 -17.40 6.72
N VAL A 192 1.23 -17.97 7.49
CA VAL A 192 0.97 -19.42 7.47
C VAL A 192 0.40 -19.89 6.14
N LEU A 193 -0.25 -18.98 5.40
CA LEU A 193 -0.80 -19.24 4.07
C LEU A 193 0.23 -19.10 2.94
N LEU A 194 1.40 -18.51 3.18
CA LEU A 194 2.41 -18.36 2.15
C LEU A 194 2.93 -19.72 1.70
N ASN A 195 2.88 -19.97 0.40
CA ASN A 195 3.37 -21.18 -0.24
C ASN A 195 4.22 -20.87 -1.47
N LEU A 196 5.49 -20.56 -1.24
CA LEU A 196 6.46 -20.28 -2.30
C LEU A 196 7.46 -21.42 -2.42
N SER A 197 7.83 -21.74 -3.64
CA SER A 197 8.92 -22.66 -3.98
C SER A 197 9.97 -21.95 -4.82
N VAL A 198 11.24 -22.27 -4.54
CA VAL A 198 12.39 -21.81 -5.32
C VAL A 198 13.00 -22.94 -6.17
N VAL A 199 12.55 -24.18 -5.95
CA VAL A 199 12.99 -25.34 -6.75
C VAL A 199 12.03 -25.65 -7.89
N ASP A 200 10.77 -25.23 -7.79
CA ASP A 200 9.75 -25.46 -8.80
C ASP A 200 9.83 -24.42 -9.94
N GLN A 201 10.15 -24.87 -11.13
CA GLN A 201 10.18 -24.00 -12.33
C GLN A 201 8.79 -23.51 -12.75
N GLU A 202 7.71 -24.15 -12.30
CA GLU A 202 6.34 -23.66 -12.44
C GLU A 202 5.90 -22.84 -11.21
N GLY A 203 6.84 -22.48 -10.32
CA GLY A 203 6.60 -21.62 -9.16
C GLY A 203 6.61 -20.14 -9.51
N VAL A 204 5.92 -19.35 -8.66
CA VAL A 204 5.77 -17.90 -8.90
C VAL A 204 7.14 -17.17 -8.88
N VAL A 205 8.07 -17.58 -8.01
CA VAL A 205 9.40 -16.98 -7.92
C VAL A 205 10.20 -17.22 -9.20
N TYR A 206 10.21 -18.46 -9.71
CA TYR A 206 10.93 -18.79 -10.94
C TYR A 206 10.37 -17.99 -12.14
N LYS A 207 9.05 -17.99 -12.34
CA LYS A 207 8.44 -17.28 -13.48
C LYS A 207 8.57 -15.77 -13.37
N LEU A 208 8.54 -15.18 -12.18
CA LEU A 208 8.77 -13.75 -12.01
C LEU A 208 10.17 -13.34 -12.49
N THR A 209 11.17 -14.18 -12.22
CA THR A 209 12.57 -13.89 -12.53
C THR A 209 12.99 -14.29 -13.96
N HIS A 210 12.23 -15.17 -14.63
CA HIS A 210 12.59 -15.70 -15.95
C HIS A 210 11.63 -15.28 -17.08
N ASP A 211 10.31 -15.17 -16.82
CA ASP A 211 9.33 -14.85 -17.85
C ASP A 211 9.28 -13.35 -18.15
N ILE A 212 9.59 -12.50 -17.17
CA ILE A 212 9.71 -11.05 -17.37
C ILE A 212 11.19 -10.69 -17.50
N PRO A 213 11.60 -10.03 -18.60
CA PRO A 213 12.98 -9.59 -18.76
C PRO A 213 13.45 -8.70 -17.61
N GLU A 214 14.61 -8.98 -17.04
CA GLU A 214 15.17 -8.19 -15.94
C GLU A 214 15.32 -6.71 -16.29
N ASN A 215 15.67 -6.41 -17.55
CA ASN A 215 15.77 -5.03 -18.04
C ASN A 215 14.46 -4.24 -17.95
N ASP A 216 13.30 -4.91 -17.88
CA ASP A 216 12.02 -4.23 -17.70
C ASP A 216 11.85 -3.66 -16.28
N PHE A 217 12.56 -4.23 -15.30
CA PHE A 217 12.65 -3.72 -13.93
C PHE A 217 13.83 -2.75 -13.73
N ASN A 218 14.88 -2.85 -14.53
CA ASN A 218 16.13 -2.09 -14.34
C ASN A 218 16.02 -0.68 -14.89
N VAL A 219 15.97 0.33 -14.00
CA VAL A 219 15.78 1.74 -14.37
C VAL A 219 16.97 2.31 -15.16
N GLU A 220 18.18 1.78 -14.97
CA GLU A 220 19.38 2.21 -15.71
C GLU A 220 19.41 1.66 -17.14
N GLN A 221 18.65 0.57 -17.41
CA GLN A 221 18.57 -0.08 -18.71
C GLN A 221 17.24 0.18 -19.46
N GLY A 222 16.51 1.23 -19.04
CA GLY A 222 15.26 1.64 -19.67
C GLY A 222 14.00 1.03 -19.09
N GLY A 223 14.10 0.26 -18.00
CA GLY A 223 12.98 -0.11 -17.16
C GLY A 223 12.44 1.10 -16.41
N GLN A 224 11.22 1.02 -15.94
CA GLN A 224 10.51 2.12 -15.31
C GLN A 224 9.71 1.62 -14.11
N VAL A 225 9.51 2.49 -13.12
CA VAL A 225 8.67 2.20 -11.94
C VAL A 225 7.23 1.85 -12.35
N GLU A 226 6.78 2.35 -13.48
CA GLU A 226 5.47 2.09 -14.09
C GLU A 226 5.19 0.60 -14.38
N ILE A 227 6.20 -0.27 -14.38
CA ILE A 227 5.99 -1.72 -14.47
C ILE A 227 5.05 -2.23 -13.36
N ILE A 228 5.11 -1.62 -12.18
CA ILE A 228 4.27 -1.93 -11.02
C ILE A 228 2.80 -1.71 -11.38
N GLY A 229 2.49 -0.58 -12.01
CA GLY A 229 1.13 -0.25 -12.44
C GLY A 229 0.60 -1.20 -13.53
N TRP A 230 1.45 -1.62 -14.47
CA TRP A 230 1.08 -2.62 -15.47
C TRP A 230 0.79 -3.98 -14.84
N LEU A 231 1.61 -4.43 -13.89
CA LEU A 231 1.39 -5.68 -13.17
C LEU A 231 0.07 -5.64 -12.40
N TYR A 232 -0.24 -4.53 -11.73
CA TYR A 232 -1.50 -4.32 -11.03
C TYR A 232 -2.71 -4.36 -11.99
N GLN A 233 -2.66 -3.65 -13.10
CA GLN A 233 -3.73 -3.67 -14.09
C GLN A 233 -3.99 -5.07 -14.62
N TYR A 234 -2.93 -5.80 -14.95
CA TYR A 234 -3.09 -7.13 -15.53
C TYR A 234 -3.50 -8.19 -14.52
N TYR A 235 -3.11 -8.05 -13.26
CA TYR A 235 -3.62 -8.89 -12.17
C TYR A 235 -5.15 -8.83 -12.07
N ASN A 236 -5.74 -7.65 -12.26
CA ASN A 236 -7.18 -7.43 -12.18
C ASN A 236 -7.95 -7.71 -13.49
N THR A 237 -7.30 -8.24 -14.53
CA THR A 237 -7.94 -8.46 -15.84
C THR A 237 -9.13 -9.42 -15.76
N GLU A 238 -8.98 -10.56 -15.09
CA GLU A 238 -10.05 -11.57 -14.97
C GLU A 238 -11.18 -11.12 -14.02
N PRO A 239 -10.92 -10.57 -12.81
CA PRO A 239 -11.96 -9.98 -11.97
C PRO A 239 -12.79 -8.92 -12.69
N LYS A 240 -12.14 -8.03 -13.44
CA LYS A 240 -12.81 -7.02 -14.25
C LYS A 240 -13.71 -7.64 -15.31
N ALA A 241 -13.23 -8.62 -16.04
CA ALA A 241 -14.02 -9.33 -17.06
C ALA A 241 -15.21 -10.06 -16.45
N ALA A 242 -15.03 -10.73 -15.31
CA ALA A 242 -16.09 -11.43 -14.58
C ALA A 242 -17.18 -10.47 -14.10
N ALA A 243 -16.80 -9.32 -13.52
CA ALA A 243 -17.74 -8.30 -13.06
C ALA A 243 -18.60 -7.72 -14.19
N PHE A 244 -18.02 -7.50 -15.38
CA PHE A 244 -18.78 -7.04 -16.55
C PHE A 244 -19.62 -8.13 -17.22
N ALA A 245 -19.25 -9.41 -17.07
CA ALA A 245 -20.00 -10.53 -17.67
C ALA A 245 -21.27 -10.89 -16.90
N LYS A 246 -21.37 -10.53 -15.63
CA LYS A 246 -22.56 -10.81 -14.83
C LYS A 246 -23.72 -9.86 -15.16
N ASN A 247 -24.95 -10.40 -15.14
CA ASN A 247 -26.19 -9.61 -15.34
C ASN A 247 -26.67 -8.93 -14.04
N GLY A 248 -25.76 -8.32 -13.28
CA GLY A 248 -26.08 -7.71 -11.98
C GLY A 248 -25.44 -6.35 -11.79
N LYS A 249 -25.75 -5.71 -10.68
CA LYS A 249 -25.03 -4.50 -10.26
C LYS A 249 -23.59 -4.86 -9.87
N ILE A 250 -22.67 -3.94 -10.11
CA ILE A 250 -21.32 -3.98 -9.56
C ILE A 250 -21.41 -3.90 -8.04
N THR A 251 -20.78 -4.82 -7.33
CA THR A 251 -20.72 -4.79 -5.85
C THR A 251 -19.58 -3.90 -5.38
N LYS A 252 -19.59 -3.53 -4.09
CA LYS A 252 -18.55 -2.71 -3.45
C LYS A 252 -17.15 -3.31 -3.64
N GLU A 253 -17.03 -4.63 -3.47
CA GLU A 253 -15.77 -5.37 -3.61
C GLU A 253 -15.26 -5.42 -5.06
N GLU A 254 -16.14 -5.26 -6.05
CA GLU A 254 -15.78 -5.26 -7.46
C GLU A 254 -15.39 -3.88 -7.98
N ILE A 255 -15.75 -2.78 -7.27
CA ILE A 255 -15.45 -1.41 -7.69
C ILE A 255 -13.96 -1.23 -8.02
N PRO A 256 -13.00 -1.64 -7.19
CA PRO A 256 -11.59 -1.48 -7.49
C PRO A 256 -11.17 -2.14 -8.81
N ALA A 257 -11.64 -3.35 -9.08
CA ALA A 257 -11.28 -4.08 -10.30
C ALA A 257 -11.90 -3.46 -11.55
N VAL A 258 -13.16 -2.99 -11.50
CA VAL A 258 -13.87 -2.46 -12.68
C VAL A 258 -13.45 -1.03 -13.01
N THR A 259 -13.13 -0.21 -12.01
CA THR A 259 -12.73 1.19 -12.19
C THR A 259 -11.25 1.34 -12.48
N GLN A 260 -10.43 0.33 -12.15
CA GLN A 260 -9.01 0.39 -12.36
C GLN A 260 -8.66 0.63 -13.83
N LEU A 261 -7.88 1.66 -14.08
CA LEU A 261 -7.29 2.00 -15.37
C LEU A 261 -5.85 2.50 -15.15
N PHE A 262 -4.89 1.86 -15.81
CA PHE A 262 -3.55 2.42 -15.89
C PHE A 262 -3.54 3.43 -17.04
N THR A 263 -3.62 4.71 -16.68
CA THR A 263 -3.75 5.81 -17.64
C THR A 263 -2.59 5.79 -18.65
N PRO A 264 -2.84 5.88 -19.96
CA PRO A 264 -1.78 5.92 -20.97
C PRO A 264 -0.78 7.05 -20.70
N ASP A 265 0.52 6.76 -20.84
CA ASP A 265 1.62 7.66 -20.52
C ASP A 265 1.48 9.05 -21.16
N TRP A 266 1.04 9.12 -22.41
CA TRP A 266 0.86 10.40 -23.09
C TRP A 266 -0.24 11.26 -22.47
N ILE A 267 -1.29 10.65 -21.88
CA ILE A 267 -2.35 11.37 -21.17
C ILE A 267 -1.78 11.91 -19.86
N VAL A 268 -1.07 11.08 -19.11
CA VAL A 268 -0.44 11.49 -17.84
C VAL A 268 0.48 12.68 -18.08
N ARG A 269 1.34 12.61 -19.10
CA ARG A 269 2.24 13.72 -19.47
C ARG A 269 1.46 14.96 -19.85
N TYR A 270 0.46 14.82 -20.72
CA TYR A 270 -0.39 15.94 -21.12
C TYR A 270 -1.04 16.62 -19.91
N MET A 271 -1.58 15.84 -18.98
CA MET A 271 -2.25 16.35 -17.79
C MET A 271 -1.28 17.11 -16.89
N VAL A 272 -0.15 16.52 -16.52
CA VAL A 272 0.82 17.11 -15.59
C VAL A 272 1.55 18.31 -16.22
N GLU A 273 1.96 18.21 -17.49
CA GLU A 273 2.67 19.30 -18.18
C GLU A 273 1.79 20.54 -18.35
N ASN A 274 0.48 20.36 -18.60
CA ASN A 274 -0.47 21.46 -18.82
C ASN A 274 -1.23 21.92 -17.56
N SER A 275 -0.91 21.35 -16.42
CA SER A 275 -1.44 21.78 -15.13
C SER A 275 -0.30 22.27 -14.24
N LEU A 276 0.38 21.38 -13.53
CA LEU A 276 1.52 21.68 -12.66
C LEU A 276 2.64 22.42 -13.42
N GLY A 277 3.04 21.88 -14.59
CA GLY A 277 4.07 22.48 -15.44
C GLY A 277 3.66 23.86 -15.94
N ARG A 278 2.42 24.02 -16.40
CA ARG A 278 1.89 25.30 -16.87
C ARG A 278 1.88 26.36 -15.76
N LEU A 279 1.44 26.01 -14.56
CA LEU A 279 1.40 26.92 -13.42
C LEU A 279 2.79 27.50 -13.14
N TRP A 280 3.81 26.65 -13.16
CA TRP A 280 5.19 27.11 -12.96
C TRP A 280 5.69 28.02 -14.10
N VAL A 281 5.53 27.59 -15.35
CA VAL A 281 6.03 28.34 -16.53
C VAL A 281 5.30 29.66 -16.69
N GLU A 282 4.02 29.76 -16.38
CA GLU A 282 3.27 31.01 -16.44
C GLU A 282 3.74 32.04 -15.39
N GLY A 283 4.21 31.59 -14.25
CA GLY A 283 4.87 32.44 -13.24
C GLY A 283 6.33 32.76 -13.59
N HIS A 284 6.99 31.88 -14.33
CA HIS A 284 8.42 31.94 -14.64
C HIS A 284 8.66 31.84 -16.15
N PRO A 285 8.28 32.88 -16.94
CA PRO A 285 8.27 32.81 -18.41
C PRO A 285 9.66 32.63 -19.03
N ASP A 286 10.72 33.01 -18.32
CA ASP A 286 12.12 32.83 -18.75
C ASP A 286 12.62 31.38 -18.57
N SER A 287 11.80 30.51 -17.99
CA SER A 287 12.13 29.10 -17.80
C SER A 287 12.10 28.34 -19.12
N ASP A 288 13.19 27.61 -19.39
CA ASP A 288 13.29 26.74 -20.57
C ASP A 288 12.62 25.36 -20.39
N LEU A 289 12.03 25.08 -19.23
CA LEU A 289 11.46 23.76 -18.87
C LEU A 289 10.43 23.26 -19.87
N ARG A 290 9.57 24.15 -20.41
CA ARG A 290 8.57 23.77 -21.43
C ARG A 290 9.15 23.08 -22.67
N LYS A 291 10.44 23.33 -22.98
CA LYS A 291 11.12 22.68 -24.11
C LYS A 291 11.33 21.18 -23.87
N ASN A 292 11.32 20.74 -22.62
CA ASN A 292 11.50 19.35 -22.22
C ASN A 292 10.17 18.57 -22.24
N TRP A 293 9.03 19.26 -22.29
CA TRP A 293 7.70 18.69 -22.14
C TRP A 293 7.00 18.55 -23.48
N LYS A 294 6.93 17.31 -23.94
CA LYS A 294 6.45 16.97 -25.28
C LYS A 294 4.99 17.34 -25.53
N TYR A 295 4.16 17.29 -24.51
CA TYR A 295 2.72 17.51 -24.60
C TYR A 295 2.27 18.85 -24.01
N TYR A 296 3.22 19.72 -23.66
CA TYR A 296 2.91 21.07 -23.24
C TYR A 296 2.31 21.87 -24.39
N LEU A 297 1.20 22.53 -24.14
CA LEU A 297 0.52 23.36 -25.13
C LEU A 297 0.86 24.84 -24.92
N ASP A 298 1.23 25.52 -26.00
CA ASP A 298 1.35 26.96 -25.97
C ASP A 298 -0.01 27.62 -25.76
N GLU A 299 0.01 28.81 -25.15
CA GLU A 299 -1.21 29.57 -24.91
C GLU A 299 -1.83 30.04 -26.22
N ALA A 300 -3.13 29.82 -26.37
CA ALA A 300 -3.88 30.37 -27.47
C ALA A 300 -4.04 31.90 -27.32
N PRO A 301 -4.10 32.66 -28.43
CA PRO A 301 -4.40 34.09 -28.38
C PRO A 301 -5.69 34.37 -27.59
N GLN A 302 -5.62 35.33 -26.67
CA GLN A 302 -6.73 35.70 -25.80
C GLN A 302 -7.16 37.14 -26.03
N GLU A 303 -8.42 37.46 -25.71
CA GLU A 303 -8.93 38.81 -25.71
C GLU A 303 -8.21 39.69 -24.68
N PRO A 304 -8.00 41.01 -24.94
CA PRO A 304 -7.25 41.91 -24.06
C PRO A 304 -7.72 41.92 -22.60
N GLN A 305 -9.01 41.79 -22.35
CA GLN A 305 -9.58 41.74 -21.00
C GLN A 305 -9.20 40.43 -20.28
N VAL A 306 -9.13 39.31 -21.01
CA VAL A 306 -8.68 38.02 -20.47
C VAL A 306 -7.18 38.07 -20.17
N GLN A 307 -6.38 38.64 -21.10
CA GLN A 307 -4.95 38.82 -20.90
C GLN A 307 -4.64 39.66 -19.66
N ALA A 308 -5.39 40.72 -19.40
CA ALA A 308 -5.21 41.55 -18.20
C ALA A 308 -5.45 40.74 -16.91
N LYS A 309 -6.48 39.89 -16.88
CA LYS A 309 -6.76 38.97 -15.72
C LYS A 309 -5.67 37.93 -15.56
N LEU A 310 -5.24 37.31 -16.66
CA LEU A 310 -4.15 36.34 -16.62
C LEU A 310 -2.84 36.96 -16.12
N ALA A 311 -2.56 38.22 -16.48
CA ALA A 311 -1.38 38.91 -15.98
C ALA A 311 -1.41 39.10 -14.46
N GLU A 312 -2.56 39.35 -13.85
CA GLU A 312 -2.68 39.40 -12.38
C GLU A 312 -2.46 38.02 -11.73
N ILE A 313 -3.09 36.97 -12.26
CA ILE A 313 -2.91 35.58 -11.78
C ILE A 313 -1.44 35.16 -11.88
N ARG A 314 -0.77 35.50 -12.97
CA ARG A 314 0.65 35.19 -13.18
C ARG A 314 1.58 35.87 -12.19
N LYS A 315 1.20 37.02 -11.63
CA LYS A 315 1.96 37.65 -10.53
C LYS A 315 1.90 36.79 -9.26
N GLU A 316 0.75 36.19 -8.98
CA GLU A 316 0.62 35.24 -7.85
C GLU A 316 1.50 34.02 -8.09
N TYR A 317 1.50 33.47 -9.31
CA TYR A 317 2.33 32.31 -9.66
C TYR A 317 3.83 32.61 -9.62
N ALA A 318 4.24 33.81 -9.99
CA ALA A 318 5.63 34.24 -9.91
C ALA A 318 6.17 34.36 -8.48
N ALA A 319 5.29 34.47 -7.49
CA ALA A 319 5.65 34.53 -6.08
C ALA A 319 5.75 33.16 -5.40
N LEU A 320 5.39 32.06 -6.09
CA LEU A 320 5.42 30.72 -5.55
C LEU A 320 6.85 30.15 -5.54
N ASN A 321 7.19 29.49 -4.46
CA ASN A 321 8.36 28.60 -4.40
C ASN A 321 7.95 27.18 -4.82
N PRO A 322 8.88 26.31 -5.22
CA PRO A 322 8.56 24.92 -5.54
C PRO A 322 7.80 24.18 -4.42
N GLU A 323 8.08 24.47 -3.16
CA GLU A 323 7.43 23.88 -1.99
C GLU A 323 5.94 24.29 -1.84
N ASP A 324 5.53 25.40 -2.47
CA ASP A 324 4.15 25.89 -2.45
C ASP A 324 3.25 25.16 -3.47
N LEU A 325 3.87 24.45 -4.44
CA LEU A 325 3.15 23.69 -5.46
C LEU A 325 2.61 22.41 -4.88
N THR A 326 1.30 22.23 -4.90
CA THR A 326 0.67 20.99 -4.44
C THR A 326 -0.11 20.33 -5.56
N LEU A 327 0.06 19.03 -5.73
CA LEU A 327 -0.69 18.20 -6.66
C LEU A 327 -1.37 17.08 -5.88
N ILE A 328 -2.68 16.94 -6.08
CA ILE A 328 -3.45 15.81 -5.54
C ILE A 328 -4.01 14.95 -6.67
N ASP A 329 -3.83 13.63 -6.53
CA ASP A 329 -4.57 12.63 -7.30
C ASP A 329 -5.56 11.93 -6.36
N PRO A 330 -6.86 12.23 -6.44
CA PRO A 330 -7.86 11.69 -5.52
C PRO A 330 -8.31 10.26 -5.86
N CYS A 331 -7.83 9.70 -6.97
CA CYS A 331 -8.10 8.34 -7.44
C CYS A 331 -6.81 7.75 -8.03
N MET A 332 -5.73 7.77 -7.23
CA MET A 332 -4.37 7.61 -7.70
C MET A 332 -4.03 6.25 -8.31
N GLY A 333 -4.84 5.21 -8.07
CA GLY A 333 -4.52 3.86 -8.50
C GLY A 333 -3.13 3.44 -8.00
N SER A 334 -2.27 2.97 -8.90
CA SER A 334 -0.88 2.64 -8.62
C SER A 334 0.09 3.84 -8.67
N GLY A 335 -0.41 5.07 -8.66
CA GLY A 335 0.39 6.29 -8.54
C GLY A 335 1.05 6.79 -9.83
N HIS A 336 0.61 6.37 -11.02
CA HIS A 336 1.25 6.73 -12.29
C HIS A 336 1.36 8.25 -12.50
N ILE A 337 0.29 9.00 -12.18
CA ILE A 337 0.27 10.47 -12.27
C ILE A 337 1.27 11.07 -11.29
N LEU A 338 1.30 10.59 -10.04
CA LEU A 338 2.21 11.07 -9.01
C LEU A 338 3.68 10.82 -9.37
N VAL A 339 3.99 9.66 -9.97
CA VAL A 339 5.34 9.30 -10.42
C VAL A 339 5.83 10.26 -11.51
N TYR A 340 4.99 10.61 -12.48
CA TYR A 340 5.37 11.57 -13.52
C TYR A 340 5.41 13.02 -13.00
N ALA A 341 4.48 13.37 -12.11
CA ALA A 341 4.51 14.68 -11.43
C ALA A 341 5.80 14.88 -10.62
N PHE A 342 6.33 13.80 -10.04
CA PHE A 342 7.64 13.82 -9.38
C PHE A 342 8.75 14.25 -10.34
N ASP A 343 8.78 13.73 -11.57
CA ASP A 343 9.76 14.11 -12.58
C ASP A 343 9.65 15.59 -13.01
N VAL A 344 8.42 16.09 -13.13
CA VAL A 344 8.18 17.51 -13.47
C VAL A 344 8.60 18.41 -12.32
N LEU A 345 8.26 18.07 -11.08
CA LEU A 345 8.67 18.79 -9.89
C LEU A 345 10.20 18.79 -9.73
N MET A 346 10.86 17.65 -9.96
CA MET A 346 12.32 17.54 -9.90
C MET A 346 12.97 18.57 -10.83
N GLN A 347 12.49 18.69 -12.08
CA GLN A 347 12.99 19.69 -13.03
C GLN A 347 12.73 21.12 -12.54
N ILE A 348 11.58 21.38 -11.91
CA ILE A 348 11.25 22.69 -11.32
C ILE A 348 12.24 23.02 -10.20
N TYR A 349 12.47 22.12 -9.25
CA TYR A 349 13.40 22.32 -8.15
C TYR A 349 14.83 22.52 -8.62
N GLU A 350 15.29 21.72 -9.60
CA GLU A 350 16.62 21.89 -10.19
C GLU A 350 16.78 23.26 -10.88
N SER A 351 15.72 23.76 -11.52
CA SER A 351 15.74 25.06 -12.21
C SER A 351 15.98 26.24 -11.28
N VAL A 352 15.67 26.10 -9.99
CA VAL A 352 15.91 27.12 -8.96
C VAL A 352 17.07 26.77 -8.02
N GLY A 353 17.87 25.75 -8.37
CA GLY A 353 19.16 25.46 -7.73
C GLY A 353 19.14 24.46 -6.58
N TYR A 354 18.05 23.73 -6.37
CA TYR A 354 18.06 22.63 -5.40
C TYR A 354 18.91 21.45 -5.91
N SER A 355 19.56 20.75 -4.98
CA SER A 355 20.17 19.47 -5.31
C SER A 355 19.08 18.40 -5.52
N GLN A 356 19.33 17.41 -6.37
CA GLN A 356 18.38 16.30 -6.60
C GLN A 356 17.99 15.60 -5.28
N ARG A 357 18.94 15.46 -4.38
CA ARG A 357 18.73 14.83 -3.08
C ARG A 357 17.74 15.61 -2.22
N ASP A 358 17.92 16.92 -2.11
CA ASP A 358 17.08 17.78 -1.28
C ASP A 358 15.71 17.99 -1.94
N ALA A 359 15.68 18.14 -3.27
CA ALA A 359 14.46 18.20 -4.06
C ALA A 359 13.61 16.93 -3.86
N ALA A 360 14.20 15.73 -3.94
CA ALA A 360 13.47 14.49 -3.78
C ALA A 360 12.79 14.39 -2.40
N LYS A 361 13.45 14.85 -1.35
CA LYS A 361 12.87 14.90 -0.01
C LYS A 361 11.73 15.91 0.07
N SER A 362 11.97 17.13 -0.42
CA SER A 362 10.98 18.22 -0.39
C SER A 362 9.72 17.86 -1.20
N ILE A 363 9.86 17.19 -2.35
CA ILE A 363 8.73 16.73 -3.17
C ILE A 363 7.83 15.76 -2.40
N LEU A 364 8.40 14.81 -1.66
CA LEU A 364 7.62 13.88 -0.84
C LEU A 364 6.90 14.60 0.31
N GLU A 365 7.56 15.56 0.95
CA GLU A 365 7.05 16.24 2.14
C GLU A 365 6.03 17.34 1.82
N HIS A 366 6.09 17.97 0.65
CA HIS A 366 5.32 19.19 0.38
C HIS A 366 4.41 19.14 -0.85
N ASN A 367 4.75 18.36 -1.88
CA ASN A 367 4.13 18.56 -3.18
C ASN A 367 3.10 17.51 -3.58
N LEU A 368 3.35 16.22 -3.30
CA LEU A 368 2.54 15.13 -3.83
C LEU A 368 1.56 14.58 -2.80
N TYR A 369 0.31 14.48 -3.20
CA TYR A 369 -0.79 13.93 -2.41
C TYR A 369 -1.59 12.95 -3.25
N GLY A 370 -1.94 11.80 -2.66
CA GLY A 370 -2.72 10.78 -3.34
C GLY A 370 -3.73 10.11 -2.43
N LEU A 371 -4.91 9.83 -2.96
CA LEU A 371 -5.95 9.08 -2.28
C LEU A 371 -6.46 7.95 -3.18
N ASP A 372 -6.81 6.82 -2.59
CA ASP A 372 -7.55 5.76 -3.26
C ASP A 372 -8.52 5.08 -2.29
N ILE A 373 -9.53 4.41 -2.81
CA ILE A 373 -10.46 3.58 -2.01
C ILE A 373 -9.92 2.16 -1.80
N ASP A 374 -8.94 1.73 -2.62
CA ASP A 374 -8.34 0.41 -2.59
C ASP A 374 -6.99 0.44 -1.85
N ASP A 375 -6.92 -0.28 -0.72
CA ASP A 375 -5.69 -0.41 0.09
C ASP A 375 -4.53 -0.99 -0.73
N ARG A 376 -4.85 -1.87 -1.71
CA ARG A 376 -3.87 -2.48 -2.60
C ARG A 376 -3.26 -1.46 -3.57
N ALA A 377 -4.10 -0.56 -4.10
CA ALA A 377 -3.66 0.56 -4.94
C ALA A 377 -2.75 1.51 -4.13
N TYR A 378 -3.16 1.84 -2.90
CA TYR A 378 -2.35 2.64 -1.98
C TYR A 378 -0.95 2.05 -1.78
N GLN A 379 -0.84 0.75 -1.46
CA GLN A 379 0.45 0.10 -1.24
C GLN A 379 1.39 0.24 -2.45
N LEU A 380 0.85 0.06 -3.65
CA LEU A 380 1.62 0.17 -4.88
C LEU A 380 1.99 1.62 -5.22
N ALA A 381 1.08 2.57 -5.03
CA ALA A 381 1.36 3.99 -5.23
C ALA A 381 2.43 4.50 -4.26
N TYR A 382 2.32 4.14 -2.96
CA TYR A 382 3.33 4.43 -1.97
C TYR A 382 4.69 3.90 -2.41
N PHE A 383 4.75 2.63 -2.78
CA PHE A 383 5.98 2.01 -3.24
C PHE A 383 6.54 2.69 -4.50
N ALA A 384 5.70 2.94 -5.51
CA ALA A 384 6.12 3.57 -6.75
C ALA A 384 6.69 4.99 -6.53
N VAL A 385 6.06 5.81 -5.70
CA VAL A 385 6.53 7.15 -5.36
C VAL A 385 7.83 7.09 -4.56
N MET A 386 7.95 6.17 -3.60
CA MET A 386 9.19 5.99 -2.83
C MET A 386 10.33 5.46 -3.69
N MET A 387 10.08 4.54 -4.63
CA MET A 387 11.09 4.07 -5.58
C MET A 387 11.52 5.18 -6.55
N LYS A 388 10.58 6.04 -6.94
CA LYS A 388 10.89 7.23 -7.76
C LYS A 388 11.81 8.19 -7.00
N ALA A 389 11.51 8.49 -5.76
CA ALA A 389 12.37 9.32 -4.90
C ALA A 389 13.76 8.69 -4.69
N ARG A 390 13.83 7.34 -4.56
CA ARG A 390 15.08 6.59 -4.38
C ARG A 390 16.03 6.74 -5.58
N GLN A 391 15.53 6.94 -6.79
CA GLN A 391 16.35 7.19 -7.98
C GLN A 391 17.20 8.46 -7.83
N TYR A 392 16.68 9.48 -7.14
CA TYR A 392 17.34 10.78 -6.95
C TYR A 392 18.05 10.89 -5.58
N ASN A 393 17.58 10.17 -4.56
CA ASN A 393 18.16 10.22 -3.23
C ASN A 393 18.37 8.80 -2.66
N ARG A 394 19.62 8.33 -2.66
CA ARG A 394 20.00 6.99 -2.17
C ARG A 394 19.65 6.72 -0.71
N ARG A 395 19.45 7.77 0.11
CA ARG A 395 19.16 7.67 1.55
C ARG A 395 17.70 7.91 1.90
N ILE A 396 16.82 7.96 0.91
CA ILE A 396 15.40 8.29 1.14
C ILE A 396 14.64 7.16 1.85
N LEU A 397 15.09 5.91 1.70
CA LEU A 397 14.52 4.75 2.34
C LEU A 397 15.10 4.57 3.76
N ASN A 398 14.66 5.39 4.70
CA ASN A 398 15.10 5.37 6.10
C ASN A 398 13.94 5.29 7.11
N GLY A 399 12.71 5.15 6.63
CA GLY A 399 11.51 5.11 7.46
C GLY A 399 11.04 6.45 8.03
N GLU A 400 11.83 7.53 7.88
CA GLU A 400 11.54 8.83 8.49
C GLU A 400 10.81 9.79 7.53
N ASN A 401 10.87 9.54 6.21
CA ASN A 401 10.31 10.44 5.22
C ASN A 401 8.79 10.26 5.09
N THR A 402 8.07 11.36 5.13
CA THR A 402 6.63 11.38 4.94
C THR A 402 6.31 11.31 3.45
N CYS A 403 5.43 10.39 3.07
CA CYS A 403 4.85 10.30 1.73
C CYS A 403 3.33 10.44 1.89
N HIS A 404 2.73 11.46 1.25
CA HIS A 404 1.32 11.80 1.45
C HIS A 404 0.38 11.06 0.48
N VAL A 405 0.54 9.75 0.41
CA VAL A 405 -0.41 8.87 -0.28
C VAL A 405 -1.12 7.99 0.74
N TYR A 406 -2.42 7.76 0.56
CA TYR A 406 -3.25 7.10 1.56
C TYR A 406 -4.40 6.31 0.93
N ALA A 407 -4.83 5.25 1.62
CA ALA A 407 -6.12 4.62 1.36
C ALA A 407 -7.20 5.25 2.25
N ILE A 408 -8.38 5.42 1.70
CA ILE A 408 -9.56 5.87 2.47
C ILE A 408 -10.00 4.70 3.35
N GLN A 409 -10.09 4.95 4.66
CA GLN A 409 -10.47 3.94 5.65
C GLN A 409 -11.92 4.14 6.09
N GLU A 410 -12.62 3.02 6.36
CA GLU A 410 -13.98 3.02 6.87
C GLU A 410 -14.01 2.81 8.38
N SER A 411 -14.99 3.44 9.03
CA SER A 411 -15.21 3.29 10.47
C SER A 411 -16.16 2.15 10.85
N ASN A 412 -16.71 1.45 9.86
CA ASN A 412 -17.69 0.39 10.06
C ASN A 412 -17.25 -0.71 11.04
N PRO A 413 -15.96 -1.18 11.02
CA PRO A 413 -15.50 -2.21 11.94
C PRO A 413 -15.33 -1.71 13.38
N ILE A 414 -15.29 -0.39 13.61
CA ILE A 414 -14.93 0.19 14.90
C ILE A 414 -16.07 0.06 15.91
N ASN A 415 -15.84 -0.69 17.00
CA ASN A 415 -16.80 -0.79 18.10
C ASN A 415 -16.79 0.47 18.96
N ARG A 416 -17.78 1.35 18.71
CA ARG A 416 -17.91 2.64 19.43
C ARG A 416 -18.06 2.51 20.96
N ALA A 417 -18.46 1.33 21.47
CA ALA A 417 -18.54 1.11 22.91
C ALA A 417 -17.16 1.16 23.58
N HIS A 418 -16.08 0.93 22.83
CA HIS A 418 -14.72 1.01 23.34
C HIS A 418 -14.21 2.45 23.55
N LEU A 419 -14.85 3.46 22.94
CA LEU A 419 -14.45 4.86 23.08
C LEU A 419 -14.44 5.37 24.53
N LYS A 420 -15.19 4.73 25.44
CA LYS A 420 -15.21 5.06 26.86
C LYS A 420 -13.88 4.77 27.60
N PHE A 421 -13.04 3.91 27.03
CA PHE A 421 -11.77 3.50 27.61
C PHE A 421 -10.60 4.40 27.24
N PHE A 422 -10.81 5.34 26.33
CA PHE A 422 -9.79 6.27 25.88
C PHE A 422 -9.78 7.58 26.68
N GLY A 423 -8.70 8.35 26.54
CA GLY A 423 -8.55 9.68 27.12
C GLY A 423 -7.99 9.68 28.53
N ALA A 424 -7.20 8.65 28.93
CA ALA A 424 -6.46 8.71 30.19
C ALA A 424 -5.58 9.97 30.25
N GLY A 425 -5.61 10.64 31.42
CA GLY A 425 -4.88 11.89 31.64
C GLY A 425 -5.51 13.15 31.02
N LEU A 426 -6.70 13.07 30.42
CA LEU A 426 -7.49 14.24 30.01
C LEU A 426 -8.49 14.65 31.07
N SER A 427 -8.81 15.94 31.16
CA SER A 427 -9.93 16.44 31.95
C SER A 427 -11.27 15.97 31.39
N ASP A 428 -12.33 15.93 32.23
CA ASP A 428 -13.67 15.51 31.78
C ASP A 428 -14.20 16.34 30.61
N LEU A 429 -13.89 17.64 30.59
CA LEU A 429 -14.28 18.51 29.46
C LEU A 429 -13.54 18.12 28.16
N GLU A 430 -12.22 17.89 28.24
CA GLU A 430 -11.42 17.45 27.09
C GLU A 430 -11.88 16.08 26.61
N LYS A 431 -12.13 15.10 27.52
CA LYS A 431 -12.66 13.77 27.16
C LYS A 431 -13.99 13.87 26.43
N ASN A 432 -14.94 14.63 26.96
CA ASN A 432 -16.26 14.79 26.34
C ASN A 432 -16.16 15.47 24.96
N THR A 433 -15.32 16.51 24.86
CA THR A 433 -15.09 17.22 23.59
C THR A 433 -14.44 16.31 22.55
N ALA A 434 -13.39 15.58 22.94
CA ALA A 434 -12.69 14.65 22.05
C ALA A 434 -13.61 13.51 21.60
N LYS A 435 -14.37 12.92 22.54
CA LYS A 435 -15.32 11.85 22.23
C LYS A 435 -16.37 12.32 21.21
N MET A 436 -16.98 13.49 21.42
CA MET A 436 -17.96 14.05 20.49
C MET A 436 -17.38 14.30 19.08
N GLN A 437 -16.15 14.85 19.03
CA GLN A 437 -15.46 15.07 17.76
C GLN A 437 -15.11 13.74 17.05
N LEU A 438 -14.65 12.75 17.83
CA LEU A 438 -14.33 11.43 17.28
C LEU A 438 -15.58 10.71 16.79
N GLU A 439 -16.68 10.71 17.52
CA GLU A 439 -17.95 10.15 17.08
C GLU A 439 -18.44 10.81 15.78
N GLY A 440 -18.34 12.14 15.66
CA GLY A 440 -18.65 12.86 14.41
C GLY A 440 -17.74 12.47 13.24
N LEU A 441 -16.45 12.25 13.50
CA LEU A 441 -15.50 11.76 12.48
C LEU A 441 -15.86 10.33 12.05
N LEU A 442 -16.16 9.44 13.00
CA LEU A 442 -16.56 8.07 12.69
C LEU A 442 -17.87 8.01 11.89
N ASP A 443 -18.82 8.93 12.15
CA ASP A 443 -20.04 9.04 11.35
C ASP A 443 -19.75 9.41 9.89
N ILE A 444 -18.82 10.33 9.66
CA ILE A 444 -18.41 10.73 8.31
C ILE A 444 -17.68 9.59 7.59
N LEU A 445 -16.87 8.81 8.32
CA LEU A 445 -16.11 7.70 7.76
C LEU A 445 -16.92 6.39 7.65
N THR A 446 -18.19 6.39 8.03
CA THR A 446 -19.07 5.25 7.77
C THR A 446 -19.29 5.12 6.27
N ASP A 447 -19.06 3.94 5.70
CA ASP A 447 -19.10 3.66 4.26
C ASP A 447 -18.23 4.61 3.40
N ALA A 448 -17.12 5.09 3.98
CA ALA A 448 -16.27 6.11 3.36
C ALA A 448 -15.73 5.70 1.98
N LYS A 449 -15.50 4.40 1.74
CA LYS A 449 -15.03 3.89 0.44
C LYS A 449 -16.09 4.03 -0.66
N GLU A 450 -17.38 4.12 -0.32
CA GLU A 450 -18.44 4.39 -1.31
C GLU A 450 -18.48 5.87 -1.73
N TYR A 451 -18.13 6.77 -0.80
CA TYR A 451 -18.11 8.21 -1.07
C TYR A 451 -16.78 8.68 -1.66
N GLY A 452 -15.69 8.01 -1.32
CA GLY A 452 -14.37 8.32 -1.87
C GLY A 452 -13.95 9.78 -1.66
N SER A 453 -13.47 10.41 -2.69
CA SER A 453 -12.93 11.79 -2.65
C SER A 453 -13.97 12.90 -2.43
N ILE A 454 -15.27 12.58 -2.45
CA ILE A 454 -16.35 13.57 -2.17
C ILE A 454 -16.65 13.74 -0.67
N LEU A 455 -16.01 12.96 0.20
CA LEU A 455 -16.14 13.11 1.65
C LEU A 455 -15.75 14.51 2.09
N ASN A 456 -16.63 15.16 2.87
CA ASN A 456 -16.36 16.45 3.47
C ASN A 456 -16.11 16.28 4.97
N VAL A 457 -14.86 16.45 5.39
CA VAL A 457 -14.43 16.34 6.79
C VAL A 457 -14.25 17.75 7.36
N PRO A 458 -15.04 18.14 8.39
CA PRO A 458 -14.89 19.44 9.03
C PRO A 458 -13.56 19.56 9.80
N GLU A 459 -13.23 20.76 10.25
CA GLU A 459 -12.07 20.97 11.11
C GLU A 459 -12.31 20.35 12.49
N TYR A 460 -11.37 19.50 12.93
CA TYR A 460 -11.31 18.90 14.25
C TYR A 460 -10.06 19.34 15.01
N ASN A 461 -10.09 19.25 16.32
CA ASN A 461 -8.89 19.43 17.13
C ASN A 461 -8.06 18.13 17.13
N TRP A 462 -7.25 17.94 16.07
CA TRP A 462 -6.45 16.74 15.87
C TRP A 462 -5.46 16.46 17.00
N THR A 463 -4.92 17.48 17.65
CA THR A 463 -4.04 17.32 18.81
C THR A 463 -4.77 16.71 19.99
N LEU A 464 -6.00 17.17 20.25
CA LEU A 464 -6.84 16.61 21.29
C LEU A 464 -7.28 15.19 20.97
N LEU A 465 -7.68 14.92 19.71
CA LEU A 465 -8.07 13.58 19.28
C LEU A 465 -6.93 12.57 19.41
N ARG A 466 -5.69 12.93 19.03
CA ARG A 466 -4.52 12.07 19.22
C ARG A 466 -4.24 11.78 20.69
N ARG A 467 -4.33 12.79 21.57
CA ARG A 467 -4.19 12.59 23.01
C ARG A 467 -5.29 11.70 23.57
N PHE A 468 -6.50 11.84 23.08
CA PHE A 468 -7.64 11.02 23.50
C PHE A 468 -7.44 9.55 23.12
N VAL A 469 -7.08 9.26 21.90
CA VAL A 469 -6.88 7.88 21.39
C VAL A 469 -5.58 7.26 21.93
N GLY A 470 -4.53 8.06 22.17
CA GLY A 470 -3.26 7.59 22.72
C GLY A 470 -3.26 7.37 24.25
N GLY A 471 -4.30 7.80 24.95
CA GLY A 471 -4.46 7.61 26.41
C GLY A 471 -5.41 6.45 26.70
N ILE A 472 -4.90 5.26 26.96
CA ILE A 472 -5.68 4.12 27.47
C ILE A 472 -5.69 4.18 29.01
N ASP A 473 -6.81 3.82 29.64
CA ASP A 473 -6.94 3.85 31.09
C ASP A 473 -6.15 2.68 31.72
N ASP A 474 -5.22 2.98 32.64
CA ASP A 474 -4.38 1.97 33.30
C ASP A 474 -5.20 0.88 34.00
N GLU A 475 -6.40 1.20 34.52
CA GLU A 475 -7.30 0.21 35.18
C GLU A 475 -7.81 -0.83 34.15
N VAL A 476 -7.99 -0.43 32.90
CA VAL A 476 -8.41 -1.33 31.81
C VAL A 476 -7.23 -2.21 31.39
N GLN A 477 -6.04 -1.67 31.32
CA GLN A 477 -4.83 -2.41 30.99
C GLN A 477 -4.56 -3.51 32.04
N ILE A 478 -4.64 -3.19 33.34
CA ILE A 478 -4.50 -4.16 34.43
C ILE A 478 -5.63 -5.22 34.43
N SER A 479 -6.86 -4.82 34.10
CA SER A 479 -8.01 -5.75 34.01
C SER A 479 -7.86 -6.72 32.84
N LEU A 480 -7.26 -6.29 31.75
CA LEU A 480 -6.99 -7.09 30.54
C LEU A 480 -5.85 -8.08 30.79
N GLU A 481 -4.77 -7.64 31.42
CA GLU A 481 -3.66 -8.49 31.86
C GLU A 481 -4.14 -9.62 32.80
N SER A 482 -5.09 -9.33 33.70
CA SER A 482 -5.60 -10.31 34.68
C SER A 482 -6.58 -11.33 34.08
N THR A 483 -7.19 -11.08 32.95
CA THR A 483 -8.22 -11.95 32.34
C THR A 483 -7.70 -12.82 31.19
N GLY A 484 -6.43 -12.70 30.82
CA GLY A 484 -5.85 -13.40 29.66
C GLY A 484 -6.43 -12.91 28.31
N VAL A 485 -7.10 -11.77 28.32
CA VAL A 485 -7.67 -11.10 27.14
C VAL A 485 -6.72 -10.01 26.64
N GLU A 486 -5.44 -10.11 27.01
CA GLU A 486 -4.38 -9.17 26.63
C GLU A 486 -4.31 -8.90 25.12
N GLU A 487 -4.56 -9.93 24.31
CA GLU A 487 -4.46 -9.81 22.86
C GLU A 487 -5.59 -8.99 22.22
N THR A 488 -6.82 -9.06 22.75
CA THR A 488 -7.98 -8.45 22.08
C THR A 488 -8.16 -6.95 22.31
N ALA A 489 -7.71 -6.40 23.43
CA ALA A 489 -7.90 -4.96 23.68
C ALA A 489 -6.73 -4.11 23.18
N GLU A 490 -5.51 -4.63 23.20
CA GLU A 490 -4.38 -4.04 22.50
C GLU A 490 -4.58 -4.09 20.99
N GLU A 491 -5.10 -5.21 20.44
CA GLU A 491 -5.45 -5.34 19.03
C GLU A 491 -6.61 -4.40 18.65
N HIS A 492 -7.67 -4.30 19.42
CA HIS A 492 -8.79 -3.38 19.12
C HIS A 492 -8.43 -1.91 19.37
N GLY A 493 -7.61 -1.61 20.36
CA GLY A 493 -7.04 -0.27 20.57
C GLY A 493 -6.06 0.09 19.45
N MET A 494 -5.25 -0.86 18.98
CA MET A 494 -4.34 -0.68 17.85
C MET A 494 -5.07 -0.66 16.51
N GLU A 495 -6.19 -1.39 16.33
CA GLU A 495 -7.06 -1.25 15.15
C GLU A 495 -7.64 0.17 15.05
N VAL A 496 -8.22 0.69 16.13
CA VAL A 496 -8.71 2.08 16.17
C VAL A 496 -7.56 3.08 15.96
N LEU A 497 -6.39 2.85 16.57
CA LEU A 497 -5.19 3.66 16.37
C LEU A 497 -4.60 3.48 14.97
N GLY A 498 -4.58 2.28 14.43
CA GLY A 498 -4.13 1.96 13.08
C GLY A 498 -4.99 2.64 12.04
N HIS A 499 -6.31 2.51 12.13
CA HIS A 499 -7.24 3.16 11.21
C HIS A 499 -7.21 4.69 11.33
N LEU A 500 -7.12 5.25 12.54
CA LEU A 500 -6.96 6.70 12.73
C LEU A 500 -5.56 7.19 12.35
N HIS A 501 -4.52 6.39 12.55
CA HIS A 501 -3.14 6.75 12.22
C HIS A 501 -2.85 6.65 10.72
N GLN A 502 -3.52 5.74 10.02
CA GLN A 502 -3.47 5.58 8.57
C GLN A 502 -4.42 6.54 7.85
N SER A 503 -5.46 7.04 8.53
CA SER A 503 -6.35 8.04 7.94
C SER A 503 -5.55 9.27 7.48
N PRO A 504 -5.72 9.72 6.23
CA PRO A 504 -5.13 10.96 5.71
C PRO A 504 -5.35 12.15 6.62
N LEU A 505 -6.43 12.09 7.40
CA LEU A 505 -6.91 13.14 8.29
C LEU A 505 -6.05 13.31 9.56
N CYS A 506 -5.24 12.31 9.95
CA CYS A 506 -4.51 12.32 11.22
C CYS A 506 -3.02 12.66 11.11
N ARG A 507 -2.39 12.52 9.95
CA ARG A 507 -0.93 12.60 9.84
C ARG A 507 -0.34 14.00 9.72
N ASN A 508 -1.03 15.01 9.16
CA ASN A 508 -0.48 16.37 9.09
C ASN A 508 -1.54 17.47 8.90
N GLN A 509 -1.49 18.53 9.73
CA GLN A 509 -2.51 19.59 9.73
C GLN A 509 -2.35 20.63 8.59
N GLN A 510 -1.15 20.88 8.10
CA GLN A 510 -0.94 21.94 7.10
C GLN A 510 -1.36 21.57 5.68
N PRO A 511 -1.04 20.38 5.17
CA PRO A 511 -1.47 19.96 3.84
C PRO A 511 -2.98 19.75 3.72
N GLN A 512 -3.63 19.28 4.78
CA GLN A 512 -5.07 19.00 4.79
C GLN A 512 -5.93 20.27 4.72
N ARG A 513 -5.51 21.37 5.37
CA ARG A 513 -6.17 22.66 5.18
C ARG A 513 -6.17 23.09 3.73
N LYS A 514 -5.04 22.93 3.02
CA LYS A 514 -4.92 23.27 1.60
C LYS A 514 -5.78 22.33 0.72
N VAL A 515 -5.80 21.04 1.00
CA VAL A 515 -6.61 20.05 0.25
C VAL A 515 -8.12 20.22 0.52
N GLN A 516 -8.54 20.45 1.77
CA GLN A 516 -9.95 20.69 2.10
C GLN A 516 -10.46 22.03 1.59
N GLN A 517 -9.70 23.09 1.74
CA GLN A 517 -10.03 24.40 1.19
C GLN A 517 -10.16 24.32 -0.34
N PHE A 518 -9.34 23.52 -0.95
CA PHE A 518 -9.34 23.22 -2.36
C PHE A 518 -10.58 22.43 -2.83
N CYS A 519 -10.95 21.32 -2.17
CA CYS A 519 -12.19 20.60 -2.48
C CYS A 519 -13.45 21.43 -2.22
N GLN A 520 -13.43 22.34 -1.24
CA GLN A 520 -14.54 23.24 -0.94
C GLN A 520 -14.66 24.42 -1.93
N GLU A 521 -13.54 24.89 -2.48
CA GLU A 521 -13.53 25.99 -3.45
C GLU A 521 -13.91 25.56 -4.87
N ILE A 522 -13.82 24.25 -5.21
CA ILE A 522 -14.13 23.74 -6.56
C ILE A 522 -15.60 23.35 -6.73
N LEU A 523 -16.30 22.92 -5.70
CA LEU A 523 -17.64 22.32 -5.80
C LEU A 523 -18.83 23.27 -5.78
N PRO A 524 -18.83 24.51 -5.29
CA PRO A 524 -19.89 25.46 -5.58
C PRO A 524 -19.48 26.41 -6.69
N GLY A 525 -20.05 26.18 -7.85
CA GLY A 525 -20.01 27.00 -9.04
C GLY A 525 -19.53 28.42 -8.94
N GLN A 526 -18.57 28.73 -9.80
CA GLN A 526 -18.02 30.03 -10.17
C GLN A 526 -16.97 30.64 -9.23
N GLN A 527 -15.83 30.66 -9.78
CA GLN A 527 -14.72 31.62 -9.77
C GLN A 527 -13.35 31.02 -9.44
N SER A 528 -12.66 30.68 -10.54
CA SER A 528 -11.25 31.01 -10.80
C SER A 528 -10.24 30.92 -9.67
N ARG A 529 -9.70 29.75 -9.39
CA ARG A 529 -8.27 29.53 -9.11
C ARG A 529 -7.87 28.17 -9.68
N PRO A 530 -6.85 28.10 -10.54
CA PRO A 530 -6.39 26.82 -11.04
C PRO A 530 -5.54 26.14 -9.98
N VAL A 531 -6.10 25.16 -9.38
CA VAL A 531 -5.36 24.15 -8.63
C VAL A 531 -5.40 22.88 -9.45
N CYS A 532 -4.26 22.21 -9.58
CA CYS A 532 -4.13 21.01 -10.37
C CYS A 532 -4.88 19.84 -9.72
N CYS A 533 -6.20 19.76 -9.91
CA CYS A 533 -6.91 18.49 -9.87
C CYS A 533 -6.83 17.86 -11.26
N ILE A 534 -6.27 16.69 -11.30
CA ILE A 534 -6.20 15.91 -12.51
C ILE A 534 -7.37 14.91 -12.44
N TYR A 535 -8.42 15.18 -13.26
CA TYR A 535 -9.48 14.24 -13.61
C TYR A 535 -9.38 13.91 -15.08
#